data_c55ab6863f5eb6db18a8c72297f04527
#
_entry.id   c55ab6863f5eb6db18a8c72297f04527
#
_cell.length_a   1.000
_cell.length_b   1.000
_cell.length_c   1.000
_cell.angle_alpha   90.00
_cell.angle_beta   90.00
_cell.angle_gamma   90.00
#
_symmetry.space_group_name_H-M   'P 1'
#
loop_
_entity.id
_entity.type
_entity.pdbx_description
1 polymer ?
#
loop_
_entity_poly.entity_id
_entity_poly.type
_entity_poly.pdbx_seq_one_letter_code
_entity_poly.pdbx_strand_id
1 'polypeptide(L)'
;MKFKFTTDFQFDLLRFTVLDKNGYKALELYNDTYFILTEHAIIAYTLKQYYKNRKRVPGKTILVEELLKTFELREFVNNITEEDRKEILTIADRIYKGVVKDGDEILLSTEKFAQYVDLKHEVENVNLV
;
A
#
# COMPACT_ATOMS: atom_id res chain seq x y z
N MET A 1 12.03 -12.53 15.32
CA MET A 1 12.31 -11.18 14.83
C MET A 1 11.09 -10.62 14.12
N LYS A 2 10.65 -9.46 14.55
CA LYS A 2 9.52 -8.80 13.88
C LYS A 2 10.05 -7.83 12.84
N PHE A 3 9.83 -8.13 11.59
CA PHE A 3 10.17 -7.21 10.51
C PHE A 3 8.93 -6.36 10.23
N LYS A 4 9.07 -5.06 10.35
CA LYS A 4 7.98 -4.10 10.07
C LYS A 4 8.51 -2.97 9.24
N PHE A 5 7.72 -2.55 8.27
CA PHE A 5 8.05 -1.35 7.50
C PHE A 5 7.96 -0.12 8.41
N THR A 6 8.99 0.72 8.39
CA THR A 6 8.91 2.02 9.05
C THR A 6 7.89 2.89 8.31
N THR A 7 7.43 3.95 8.97
CA THR A 7 6.50 4.91 8.35
C THR A 7 7.11 5.52 7.08
N ASP A 8 8.39 5.86 7.14
CA ASP A 8 9.09 6.44 5.97
C ASP A 8 9.18 5.44 4.83
N PHE A 9 9.48 4.18 5.13
CA PHE A 9 9.53 3.14 4.11
C PHE A 9 8.15 2.93 3.47
N GLN A 10 7.09 2.91 4.29
CA GLN A 10 5.72 2.77 3.78
C GLN A 10 5.40 3.87 2.77
N PHE A 11 5.74 5.10 3.10
CA PHE A 11 5.52 6.24 2.20
C PHE A 11 6.32 6.08 0.91
N ASP A 12 7.60 5.74 1.02
CA ASP A 12 8.46 5.55 -0.14
C ASP A 12 7.99 4.41 -1.03
N LEU A 13 7.46 3.33 -0.42
CA LEU A 13 6.90 2.21 -1.17
C LEU A 13 5.66 2.62 -1.96
N LEU A 14 4.79 3.43 -1.35
CA LEU A 14 3.62 3.94 -2.06
C LEU A 14 4.04 4.87 -3.21
N ARG A 15 5.02 5.74 -2.99
CA ARG A 15 5.55 6.60 -4.06
C ARG A 15 6.15 5.76 -5.18
N PHE A 16 6.95 4.75 -4.85
CA PHE A 16 7.51 3.82 -5.83
C PHE A 16 6.39 3.18 -6.66
N THR A 17 5.34 2.72 -5.98
CA THR A 17 4.21 2.05 -6.63
C THR A 17 3.58 2.93 -7.72
N VAL A 18 3.41 4.21 -7.45
CA VAL A 18 2.66 5.09 -8.37
C VAL A 18 3.54 5.79 -9.39
N LEU A 19 4.85 5.93 -9.14
CA LEU A 19 5.74 6.70 -10.02
C LEU A 19 6.70 5.85 -10.83
N ASP A 20 7.12 4.69 -10.33
CA ASP A 20 8.13 3.89 -11.00
C ASP A 20 7.50 2.95 -12.03
N LYS A 21 8.20 2.74 -13.14
CA LYS A 21 7.73 1.82 -14.20
C LYS A 21 7.55 0.39 -13.67
N ASN A 22 8.27 0.02 -12.62
CA ASN A 22 8.18 -1.29 -11.97
C ASN A 22 7.27 -1.26 -10.74
N GLY A 23 6.56 -0.16 -10.50
CA GLY A 23 5.68 -0.02 -9.34
C GLY A 23 4.61 -1.09 -9.24
N TYR A 24 4.09 -1.56 -10.39
CA TYR A 24 3.09 -2.61 -10.43
C TYR A 24 3.61 -3.92 -9.79
N LYS A 25 4.92 -4.16 -9.85
CA LYS A 25 5.51 -5.36 -9.24
C LYS A 25 5.35 -5.33 -7.73
N ALA A 26 5.49 -4.14 -7.13
CA ALA A 26 5.24 -3.99 -5.69
C ALA A 26 3.78 -4.30 -5.34
N LEU A 27 2.84 -3.84 -6.17
CA LEU A 27 1.41 -4.13 -5.94
C LEU A 27 1.10 -5.63 -5.95
N GLU A 28 1.86 -6.40 -6.71
CA GLU A 28 1.69 -7.85 -6.74
C GLU A 28 2.26 -8.53 -5.49
N LEU A 29 3.14 -7.85 -4.77
CA LEU A 29 3.84 -8.41 -3.62
C LEU A 29 3.18 -8.07 -2.28
N TYR A 30 2.69 -6.84 -2.10
CA TYR A 30 2.22 -6.42 -0.79
C TYR A 30 0.70 -6.47 -0.66
N ASN A 31 0.24 -6.56 0.57
CA ASN A 31 -1.15 -6.37 0.95
C ASN A 31 -1.27 -5.13 1.82
N ASP A 32 -2.48 -4.57 1.93
CA ASP A 32 -2.72 -3.42 2.80
C ASP A 32 -2.33 -3.71 4.26
N THR A 33 -2.40 -4.98 4.68
CA THR A 33 -2.02 -5.40 6.03
C THR A 33 -0.54 -5.24 6.33
N TYR A 34 0.31 -5.03 5.32
CA TYR A 34 1.73 -4.77 5.52
C TYR A 34 1.99 -3.35 6.01
N PHE A 35 0.99 -2.47 5.94
CA PHE A 35 1.10 -1.07 6.30
C PHE A 35 0.53 -0.85 7.69
N ILE A 36 1.35 -0.28 8.59
CA ILE A 36 0.96 -0.08 9.98
C ILE A 36 0.04 1.14 10.12
N LEU A 37 0.36 2.24 9.40
CA LEU A 37 -0.47 3.43 9.45
C LEU A 37 -1.75 3.19 8.66
N THR A 38 -2.88 3.49 9.30
CA THR A 38 -4.19 3.33 8.67
C THR A 38 -4.29 4.10 7.36
N GLU A 39 -3.76 5.32 7.32
CA GLU A 39 -3.77 6.16 6.14
C GLU A 39 -3.03 5.50 4.97
N HIS A 40 -1.87 4.92 5.25
CA HIS A 40 -1.09 4.21 4.24
C HIS A 40 -1.79 2.92 3.79
N ALA A 41 -2.37 2.20 4.75
CA ALA A 41 -3.07 0.95 4.47
C ALA A 41 -4.27 1.17 3.53
N ILE A 42 -5.01 2.26 3.73
CA ILE A 42 -6.17 2.57 2.89
C ILE A 42 -5.73 2.93 1.47
N ILE A 43 -4.63 3.69 1.33
CA ILE A 43 -4.10 3.99 0.00
C ILE A 43 -3.64 2.70 -0.69
N ALA A 44 -2.91 1.85 0.03
CA ALA A 44 -2.44 0.58 -0.51
C ALA A 44 -3.61 -0.32 -0.94
N TYR A 45 -4.65 -0.40 -0.12
CA TYR A 45 -5.86 -1.15 -0.43
C TYR A 45 -6.49 -0.64 -1.72
N THR A 46 -6.65 0.67 -1.84
CA THR A 46 -7.29 1.29 -3.00
C THR A 46 -6.48 1.06 -4.27
N LEU A 47 -5.15 1.23 -4.19
CA LEU A 47 -4.26 0.94 -5.31
C LEU A 47 -4.35 -0.52 -5.74
N LYS A 48 -4.37 -1.42 -4.77
CA LYS A 48 -4.42 -2.85 -5.06
C LYS A 48 -5.74 -3.26 -5.71
N GLN A 49 -6.86 -2.73 -5.23
CA GLN A 49 -8.17 -3.00 -5.84
C GLN A 49 -8.25 -2.47 -7.26
N TYR A 50 -7.75 -1.26 -7.48
CA TYR A 50 -7.74 -0.68 -8.82
C TYR A 50 -6.89 -1.53 -9.77
N TYR A 51 -5.68 -1.91 -9.36
CA TYR A 51 -4.78 -2.73 -10.17
C TYR A 51 -5.41 -4.09 -10.47
N LYS A 52 -6.05 -4.70 -9.49
CA LYS A 52 -6.73 -5.99 -9.68
C LYS A 52 -7.77 -5.93 -10.78
N ASN A 53 -8.50 -4.83 -10.85
CA ASN A 53 -9.59 -4.66 -11.82
C ASN A 53 -9.12 -4.14 -13.18
N ARG A 54 -8.09 -3.31 -13.21
CA ARG A 54 -7.67 -2.59 -14.42
C ARG A 54 -6.31 -3.02 -14.96
N LYS A 55 -5.52 -3.76 -14.18
CA LYS A 55 -4.17 -4.21 -14.55
C LYS A 55 -3.23 -3.05 -14.90
N ARG A 56 -3.42 -1.92 -14.25
CA ARG A 56 -2.54 -0.75 -14.38
C ARG A 56 -2.59 0.07 -13.10
N VAL A 57 -1.56 0.90 -12.91
CA VAL A 57 -1.47 1.78 -11.77
C VAL A 57 -2.14 3.11 -12.12
N PRO A 58 -3.00 3.66 -11.25
CA PRO A 58 -3.71 4.91 -11.57
C PRO A 58 -2.79 6.11 -11.44
N GLY A 59 -3.10 7.18 -12.19
CA GLY A 59 -2.54 8.49 -11.92
C GLY A 59 -3.23 9.14 -10.72
N LYS A 60 -2.75 10.31 -10.33
CA LYS A 60 -3.23 11.00 -9.12
C LYS A 60 -4.73 11.26 -9.14
N THR A 61 -5.26 11.82 -10.24
CA THR A 61 -6.68 12.17 -10.32
C THR A 61 -7.56 10.93 -10.14
N ILE A 62 -7.18 9.83 -10.77
CA ILE A 62 -7.94 8.58 -10.67
C ILE A 62 -7.83 8.01 -9.26
N LEU A 63 -6.64 8.05 -8.65
CA LEU A 63 -6.48 7.56 -7.28
C LEU A 63 -7.38 8.33 -6.32
N VAL A 64 -7.45 9.66 -6.43
CA VAL A 64 -8.33 10.46 -5.58
C VAL A 64 -9.78 10.04 -5.74
N GLU A 65 -10.24 9.85 -6.98
CA GLU A 65 -11.61 9.38 -7.24
C GLU A 65 -11.87 8.01 -6.59
N GLU A 66 -10.91 7.10 -6.72
CA GLU A 66 -11.04 5.77 -6.13
C GLU A 66 -11.00 5.81 -4.60
N LEU A 67 -10.21 6.71 -4.01
CA LEU A 67 -10.19 6.90 -2.56
C LEU A 67 -11.53 7.40 -2.04
N LEU A 68 -12.16 8.34 -2.74
CA LEU A 68 -13.47 8.84 -2.35
C LEU A 68 -14.50 7.72 -2.32
N LYS A 69 -14.43 6.79 -3.28
CA LYS A 69 -15.29 5.60 -3.29
C LYS A 69 -14.96 4.66 -2.13
N THR A 70 -13.67 4.46 -1.86
CA THR A 70 -13.22 3.60 -0.75
C THR A 70 -13.74 4.10 0.59
N PHE A 71 -13.76 5.41 0.80
CA PHE A 71 -14.27 6.01 2.04
C PHE A 71 -15.72 5.67 2.31
N GLU A 72 -16.51 5.41 1.28
CA GLU A 72 -17.93 5.10 1.41
C GLU A 72 -18.21 3.60 1.51
N LEU A 73 -17.19 2.75 1.41
CA LEU A 73 -17.38 1.32 1.58
C LEU A 73 -17.79 1.00 3.01
N ARG A 74 -18.65 -0.02 3.15
CA ARG A 74 -19.18 -0.43 4.45
C ARG A 74 -18.08 -0.65 5.49
N GLU A 75 -16.96 -1.24 5.07
CA GLU A 75 -15.85 -1.57 5.95
C GLU A 75 -15.14 -0.33 6.51
N PHE A 76 -15.25 0.81 5.84
CA PHE A 76 -14.47 1.99 6.16
C PHE A 76 -15.32 3.19 6.60
N VAL A 77 -16.56 3.30 6.15
CA VAL A 77 -17.35 4.52 6.28
C VAL A 77 -17.49 5.01 7.73
N ASN A 78 -17.62 4.09 8.68
CA ASN A 78 -17.77 4.43 10.09
C ASN A 78 -16.46 4.42 10.88
N ASN A 79 -15.36 4.04 10.23
CA ASN A 79 -14.05 3.89 10.88
C ASN A 79 -13.06 4.95 10.44
N ILE A 80 -13.43 5.82 9.50
CA ILE A 80 -12.57 6.87 8.98
C ILE A 80 -13.23 8.21 9.30
N THR A 81 -12.58 9.02 10.12
CA THR A 81 -13.06 10.35 10.44
C THR A 81 -12.88 11.31 9.28
N GLU A 82 -13.51 12.48 9.35
CA GLU A 82 -13.32 13.52 8.35
C GLU A 82 -11.86 13.97 8.30
N GLU A 83 -11.21 14.04 9.45
CA GLU A 83 -9.81 14.38 9.55
C GLU A 83 -8.93 13.32 8.90
N ASP A 84 -9.23 12.04 9.11
CA ASP A 84 -8.54 10.93 8.47
C ASP A 84 -8.65 11.02 6.94
N ARG A 85 -9.83 11.35 6.43
CA ARG A 85 -10.05 11.50 4.98
C ARG A 85 -9.16 12.58 4.40
N LYS A 86 -9.08 13.72 5.08
CA LYS A 86 -8.21 14.83 4.66
C LYS A 86 -6.74 14.42 4.65
N GLU A 87 -6.31 13.73 5.70
CA GLU A 87 -4.93 13.27 5.81
C GLU A 87 -4.59 12.27 4.70
N ILE A 88 -5.49 11.34 4.43
CA ILE A 88 -5.30 10.34 3.36
C ILE A 88 -5.15 11.04 2.01
N LEU A 89 -6.01 12.02 1.73
CA LEU A 89 -5.94 12.76 0.46
C LEU A 89 -4.66 13.59 0.37
N THR A 90 -4.19 14.15 1.48
CA THR A 90 -2.92 14.87 1.53
C THR A 90 -1.75 13.95 1.22
N ILE A 91 -1.74 12.76 1.82
CA ILE A 91 -0.69 11.76 1.55
C ILE A 91 -0.75 11.31 0.09
N ALA A 92 -1.94 11.08 -0.44
CA ALA A 92 -2.11 10.71 -1.85
C ALA A 92 -1.51 11.77 -2.78
N ASP A 93 -1.73 13.05 -2.49
CA ASP A 93 -1.12 14.13 -3.24
C ASP A 93 0.40 14.08 -3.15
N ARG A 94 0.93 13.84 -1.97
CA ARG A 94 2.37 13.86 -1.72
C ARG A 94 3.12 12.71 -2.38
N ILE A 95 2.53 11.52 -2.48
CA ILE A 95 3.22 10.39 -3.09
C ILE A 95 3.49 10.61 -4.59
N TYR A 96 2.67 11.42 -5.26
CA TYR A 96 2.88 11.75 -6.67
C TYR A 96 3.86 12.90 -6.88
N LYS A 97 4.29 13.56 -5.81
CA LYS A 97 5.26 14.66 -5.88
C LYS A 97 6.65 14.15 -5.52
N GLY A 98 7.65 14.67 -6.21
CA GLY A 98 9.03 14.28 -5.96
C GLY A 98 9.49 13.15 -6.87
N VAL A 99 10.57 12.49 -6.48
CA VAL A 99 11.19 11.43 -7.27
C VAL A 99 11.37 10.18 -6.42
N VAL A 100 11.40 9.03 -7.11
CA VAL A 100 11.69 7.76 -6.46
C VAL A 100 13.20 7.68 -6.24
N LYS A 101 13.60 7.40 -4.99
CA LYS A 101 14.98 7.13 -4.62
C LYS A 101 15.10 5.68 -4.21
N ASP A 102 16.21 5.04 -4.61
CA ASP A 102 16.51 3.67 -4.22
C ASP A 102 15.40 2.66 -4.58
N GLY A 103 14.80 2.85 -5.78
CA GLY A 103 13.68 2.01 -6.22
C GLY A 103 13.99 0.52 -6.20
N ASP A 104 15.19 0.13 -6.65
CA ASP A 104 15.59 -1.28 -6.65
C ASP A 104 15.63 -1.86 -5.24
N GLU A 105 16.13 -1.07 -4.27
CA GLU A 105 16.19 -1.50 -2.88
C GLU A 105 14.80 -1.57 -2.26
N ILE A 106 13.90 -0.66 -2.64
CA ILE A 106 12.52 -0.69 -2.17
C ILE A 106 11.83 -1.97 -2.63
N LEU A 107 11.98 -2.31 -3.92
CA LEU A 107 11.37 -3.52 -4.46
C LEU A 107 11.95 -4.77 -3.81
N LEU A 108 13.29 -4.84 -3.66
CA LEU A 108 13.95 -5.96 -3.02
C LEU A 108 13.49 -6.15 -1.57
N SER A 109 13.41 -5.07 -0.81
CA SER A 109 12.93 -5.11 0.58
C SER A 109 11.50 -5.59 0.66
N THR A 110 10.66 -5.18 -0.29
CA THR A 110 9.27 -5.61 -0.35
C THR A 110 9.17 -7.10 -0.65
N GLU A 111 9.99 -7.59 -1.59
CA GLU A 111 10.07 -9.03 -1.89
C GLU A 111 10.46 -9.85 -0.67
N LYS A 112 11.48 -9.41 0.04
CA LYS A 112 11.94 -10.09 1.25
C LYS A 112 10.88 -10.12 2.33
N PHE A 113 10.17 -9.02 2.51
CA PHE A 113 9.09 -8.95 3.48
C PHE A 113 7.95 -9.89 3.13
N ALA A 114 7.56 -9.93 1.85
CA ALA A 114 6.50 -10.82 1.39
C ALA A 114 6.88 -12.29 1.63
N GLN A 115 8.12 -12.66 1.33
CA GLN A 115 8.63 -14.01 1.60
C GLN A 115 8.60 -14.33 3.09
N TYR A 116 8.97 -13.38 3.92
CA TYR A 116 8.94 -13.57 5.38
C TYR A 116 7.52 -13.82 5.88
N VAL A 117 6.55 -13.04 5.39
CA VAL A 117 5.15 -13.20 5.79
C VAL A 117 4.63 -14.58 5.36
N ASP A 118 4.92 -15.00 4.13
CA ASP A 118 4.49 -16.31 3.62
C ASP A 118 5.08 -17.44 4.45
N LEU A 119 6.38 -17.36 4.76
CA LEU A 119 7.05 -18.37 5.59
C LEU A 119 6.43 -18.43 6.99
N LYS A 120 6.13 -17.27 7.56
CA LYS A 120 5.50 -17.22 8.87
C LYS A 120 4.14 -17.90 8.87
N HIS A 121 3.34 -17.68 7.83
CA HIS A 121 2.04 -18.34 7.69
C HIS A 121 2.17 -19.86 7.57
N GLU A 122 3.13 -20.33 6.81
CA GLU A 122 3.39 -21.76 6.67
C GLU A 122 3.74 -22.39 8.01
N VAL A 123 4.62 -21.75 8.77
CA VAL A 123 5.03 -22.25 10.09
C VAL A 123 3.84 -22.26 11.05
N GLU A 124 3.03 -21.22 11.06
CA GLU A 124 1.85 -21.16 11.91
C GLU A 124 0.84 -22.23 11.55
N ASN A 125 0.62 -22.48 10.26
CA ASN A 125 -0.30 -23.52 9.80
C ASN A 125 0.18 -24.91 10.20
N VAL A 126 1.47 -25.18 10.11
CA VAL A 126 2.06 -26.45 10.54
C VAL A 126 1.85 -26.65 12.04
N ASN A 127 2.00 -25.60 12.83
CA ASN A 127 1.84 -25.68 14.27
C ASN A 127 0.39 -25.87 14.72
N LEU A 128 -0.57 -25.59 13.86
CA LEU A 128 -1.99 -25.78 14.14
C LEU A 128 -2.48 -27.19 13.88
N VAL A 129 -1.67 -28.03 13.27
CA VAL A 129 -1.97 -29.45 13.03
C VAL A 129 -1.47 -30.31 14.20
#